data_988e25e5833bac077efb15d98e43dac7
#
_entry.id   988e25e5833bac077efb15d98e43dac7
#
_cell.length_a   1.000
_cell.length_b   1.000
_cell.length_c   1.000
_cell.angle_alpha   90.00
_cell.angle_beta   90.00
_cell.angle_gamma   90.00
#
_symmetry.space_group_name_H-M   'P 1'
#
loop_
_entity.id
_entity.type
_entity.pdbx_description
1 polymer ?
#
loop_
_entity_poly.entity_id
_entity_poly.type
_entity_poly.pdbx_seq_one_letter_code
_entity_poly.pdbx_strand_id
1 'polypeptide(L)'
;MRQSPEILAPAGSMEALTAAVHCGADAVYIGATLFSARQNAHNFDAAALREAADFCHTNGVKLYLTVNTLVFDTEWAVLDELLQTAAAVGMDACIVQDLGVADYIHQRIPEMPLHASTQMTICSPSGAIWAKEHGFSRVVVAREMTRSEIQAVCAIGLEEIGRAHV
;
A
#
# COMPACT_ATOMS: atom_id res chain seq x y z
N MET A 1 19.63 13.73 12.14
CA MET A 1 19.30 14.27 10.80
C MET A 1 17.83 13.95 10.53
N ARG A 2 17.00 14.91 10.10
CA ARG A 2 15.65 14.60 9.65
C ARG A 2 15.80 13.85 8.30
N GLN A 3 15.34 12.61 8.22
CA GLN A 3 15.18 11.94 6.93
C GLN A 3 14.18 12.74 6.10
N SER A 4 14.47 12.91 4.81
CA SER A 4 13.49 13.45 3.87
C SER A 4 12.25 12.53 3.86
N PRO A 5 11.04 13.08 3.77
CA PRO A 5 9.85 12.25 3.64
C PRO A 5 9.90 11.44 2.34
N GLU A 6 9.41 10.20 2.38
CA GLU A 6 9.25 9.35 1.20
C GLU A 6 8.16 9.93 0.30
N ILE A 7 8.45 10.11 -0.98
CA ILE A 7 7.46 10.54 -1.99
C ILE A 7 6.80 9.30 -2.57
N LEU A 8 5.53 9.08 -2.19
CA LEU A 8 4.71 7.99 -2.69
C LEU A 8 3.77 8.47 -3.79
N ALA A 9 3.93 7.94 -5.00
CA ALA A 9 3.13 8.31 -6.17
C ALA A 9 2.11 7.20 -6.54
N PRO A 10 0.92 7.56 -7.05
CA PRO A 10 -0.02 6.61 -7.63
C PRO A 10 0.32 6.31 -9.08
N ALA A 11 0.15 5.06 -9.52
CA ALA A 11 0.16 4.74 -10.93
C ALA A 11 -1.00 3.81 -11.31
N GLY A 12 -1.74 4.16 -12.36
CA GLY A 12 -2.83 3.37 -12.91
C GLY A 12 -2.48 2.72 -14.25
N SER A 13 -1.24 2.90 -14.74
CA SER A 13 -0.71 2.28 -15.96
C SER A 13 0.82 2.29 -15.92
N MET A 14 1.46 1.51 -16.79
CA MET A 14 2.92 1.52 -16.93
C MET A 14 3.46 2.90 -17.35
N GLU A 15 2.72 3.65 -18.17
CA GLU A 15 3.08 5.00 -18.55
C GLU A 15 3.11 5.95 -17.34
N ALA A 16 2.07 5.91 -16.51
CA ALA A 16 2.00 6.70 -15.28
C ALA A 16 3.08 6.29 -14.26
N LEU A 17 3.38 4.99 -14.15
CA LEU A 17 4.45 4.47 -13.31
C LEU A 17 5.82 4.99 -13.76
N THR A 18 6.11 4.89 -15.05
CA THR A 18 7.34 5.40 -15.65
C THR A 18 7.51 6.90 -15.41
N ALA A 19 6.43 7.67 -15.58
CA ALA A 19 6.44 9.10 -15.30
C ALA A 19 6.71 9.40 -13.81
N ALA A 20 6.09 8.67 -12.89
CA ALA A 20 6.30 8.81 -11.45
C ALA A 20 7.76 8.58 -11.05
N VAL A 21 8.34 7.48 -11.55
CA VAL A 21 9.76 7.13 -11.30
C VAL A 21 10.69 8.23 -11.84
N HIS A 22 10.49 8.67 -13.07
CA HIS A 22 11.31 9.74 -13.67
C HIS A 22 11.13 11.09 -12.99
N CYS A 23 10.00 11.35 -12.34
CA CYS A 23 9.74 12.55 -11.55
C CYS A 23 10.32 12.47 -10.13
N GLY A 24 10.98 11.38 -9.76
CA GLY A 24 11.68 11.24 -8.49
C GLY A 24 10.81 10.70 -7.35
N ALA A 25 9.82 9.85 -7.65
CA ALA A 25 9.12 9.11 -6.62
C ALA A 25 10.07 8.11 -5.94
N ASP A 26 10.00 8.02 -4.61
CA ASP A 26 10.74 7.02 -3.82
C ASP A 26 9.98 5.68 -3.77
N ALA A 27 8.66 5.76 -3.91
CA ALA A 27 7.78 4.59 -3.99
C ALA A 27 6.60 4.86 -4.92
N VAL A 28 6.08 3.80 -5.54
CA VAL A 28 4.87 3.86 -6.38
C VAL A 28 3.87 2.84 -5.85
N TYR A 29 2.58 3.19 -5.83
CA TYR A 29 1.55 2.20 -5.56
C TYR A 29 0.65 1.98 -6.77
N ILE A 30 0.33 0.71 -7.02
CA ILE A 30 -0.45 0.23 -8.15
C ILE A 30 -1.61 -0.65 -7.69
N GLY A 31 -2.61 -0.81 -8.54
CA GLY A 31 -3.71 -1.76 -8.33
C GLY A 31 -3.63 -2.92 -9.32
N ALA A 32 -3.90 -4.13 -8.85
CA ALA A 32 -4.18 -5.24 -9.74
C ALA A 32 -5.60 -5.11 -10.33
N THR A 33 -5.91 -5.94 -11.30
CA THR A 33 -7.23 -5.98 -11.97
C THR A 33 -8.39 -6.19 -10.99
N LEU A 34 -8.11 -6.87 -9.86
CA LEU A 34 -9.06 -7.13 -8.79
C LEU A 34 -8.53 -6.56 -7.47
N PHE A 35 -9.43 -6.40 -6.49
CA PHE A 35 -9.13 -5.99 -5.11
C PHE A 35 -8.54 -4.58 -4.94
N SER A 36 -8.58 -3.75 -6.00
CA SER A 36 -8.18 -2.34 -5.92
C SER A 36 -9.39 -1.42 -5.95
N ALA A 37 -9.43 -0.45 -5.05
CA ALA A 37 -10.49 0.57 -5.03
C ALA A 37 -10.52 1.48 -6.27
N ARG A 38 -9.47 1.46 -7.09
CA ARG A 38 -9.38 2.21 -8.35
C ARG A 38 -9.76 1.36 -9.56
N GLN A 39 -10.97 0.84 -9.59
CA GLN A 39 -11.47 -0.03 -10.66
C GLN A 39 -11.46 0.59 -12.08
N ASN A 40 -11.43 1.91 -12.19
CA ASN A 40 -11.40 2.64 -13.48
C ASN A 40 -9.98 2.88 -14.04
N ALA A 41 -8.92 2.42 -13.39
CA ALA A 41 -7.57 2.46 -13.91
C ALA A 41 -7.32 1.26 -14.84
N HIS A 42 -6.36 1.39 -15.77
CA HIS A 42 -5.84 0.24 -16.51
C HIS A 42 -5.00 -0.62 -15.55
N ASN A 43 -5.68 -1.41 -14.72
CA ASN A 43 -5.06 -2.20 -13.67
C ASN A 43 -4.05 -3.21 -14.23
N PHE A 44 -3.08 -3.58 -13.40
CA PHE A 44 -1.98 -4.45 -13.79
C PHE A 44 -2.40 -5.92 -13.70
N ASP A 45 -2.24 -6.66 -14.78
CA ASP A 45 -2.28 -8.14 -14.76
C ASP A 45 -0.94 -8.71 -14.24
N ALA A 46 -0.84 -10.04 -14.13
CA ALA A 46 0.35 -10.70 -13.59
C ALA A 46 1.65 -10.40 -14.37
N ALA A 47 1.56 -10.22 -15.68
CA ALA A 47 2.72 -9.88 -16.52
C ALA A 47 3.13 -8.42 -16.30
N ALA A 48 2.16 -7.51 -16.27
CA ALA A 48 2.39 -6.10 -16.02
C ALA A 48 2.90 -5.84 -14.58
N LEU A 49 2.45 -6.62 -13.58
CA LEU A 49 2.99 -6.56 -12.22
C LEU A 49 4.48 -6.89 -12.19
N ARG A 50 4.93 -7.90 -12.93
CA ARG A 50 6.35 -8.26 -13.03
C ARG A 50 7.16 -7.17 -13.72
N GLU A 51 6.68 -6.67 -14.86
CA GLU A 51 7.33 -5.57 -15.57
C GLU A 51 7.45 -4.32 -14.70
N ALA A 52 6.39 -3.98 -13.96
CA ALA A 52 6.37 -2.84 -13.04
C ALA A 52 7.39 -3.01 -11.90
N ALA A 53 7.48 -4.22 -11.30
CA ALA A 53 8.43 -4.51 -10.25
C ALA A 53 9.88 -4.42 -10.75
N ASP A 54 10.18 -5.06 -11.87
CA ASP A 54 11.52 -5.02 -12.48
C ASP A 54 11.94 -3.59 -12.82
N PHE A 55 11.03 -2.79 -13.35
CA PHE A 55 11.31 -1.39 -13.69
C PHE A 55 11.53 -0.54 -12.44
N CYS A 56 10.67 -0.62 -11.43
CA CYS A 56 10.80 0.13 -10.19
C CYS A 56 12.10 -0.22 -9.47
N HIS A 57 12.37 -1.51 -9.26
CA HIS A 57 13.55 -1.98 -8.52
C HIS A 57 14.86 -1.62 -9.24
N THR A 58 14.89 -1.72 -10.57
CA THR A 58 16.05 -1.28 -11.37
C THR A 58 16.37 0.20 -11.16
N ASN A 59 15.36 1.02 -10.89
CA ASN A 59 15.51 2.46 -10.61
C ASN A 59 15.62 2.78 -9.10
N GLY A 60 15.66 1.77 -8.22
CA GLY A 60 15.76 1.95 -6.78
C GLY A 60 14.47 2.48 -6.13
N VAL A 61 13.32 2.31 -6.79
CA VAL A 61 12.00 2.76 -6.34
C VAL A 61 11.22 1.57 -5.80
N LYS A 62 10.54 1.73 -4.67
CA LYS A 62 9.68 0.71 -4.08
C LYS A 62 8.35 0.60 -4.82
N LEU A 63 7.78 -0.61 -4.84
CA LEU A 63 6.47 -0.86 -5.45
C LEU A 63 5.51 -1.49 -4.45
N TYR A 64 4.35 -0.84 -4.24
CA TYR A 64 3.32 -1.30 -3.32
C TYR A 64 2.07 -1.73 -4.07
N LEU A 65 1.50 -2.88 -3.68
CA LEU A 65 0.25 -3.39 -4.24
C LEU A 65 -0.94 -2.95 -3.39
N THR A 66 -1.96 -2.36 -3.99
CA THR A 66 -3.23 -2.10 -3.31
C THR A 66 -4.11 -3.34 -3.34
N VAL A 67 -4.49 -3.82 -2.14
CA VAL A 67 -5.51 -4.84 -1.86
C VAL A 67 -6.50 -4.20 -0.89
N ASN A 68 -7.12 -3.11 -1.32
CA ASN A 68 -7.83 -2.18 -0.44
C ASN A 68 -9.34 -2.10 -0.72
N THR A 69 -9.93 -3.24 -1.06
CA THR A 69 -11.37 -3.48 -1.08
C THR A 69 -11.72 -4.55 -0.04
N LEU A 70 -13.01 -4.69 0.26
CA LEU A 70 -13.51 -5.83 1.03
C LEU A 70 -13.46 -7.08 0.17
N VAL A 71 -13.21 -8.23 0.79
CA VAL A 71 -13.08 -9.53 0.13
C VAL A 71 -14.17 -10.47 0.66
N PHE A 72 -14.94 -11.07 -0.25
CA PHE A 72 -15.97 -12.03 0.08
C PHE A 72 -15.43 -13.47 0.08
N ASP A 73 -16.10 -14.36 0.80
CA ASP A 73 -15.66 -15.76 0.96
C ASP A 73 -15.38 -16.49 -0.37
N THR A 74 -16.10 -16.13 -1.42
CA THR A 74 -15.94 -16.73 -2.76
C THR A 74 -14.69 -16.23 -3.52
N GLU A 75 -14.03 -15.19 -3.03
CA GLU A 75 -12.93 -14.52 -3.73
C GLU A 75 -11.54 -14.92 -3.20
N TRP A 76 -11.48 -15.66 -2.07
CA TRP A 76 -10.22 -16.00 -1.41
C TRP A 76 -9.22 -16.75 -2.30
N ALA A 77 -9.69 -17.67 -3.16
CA ALA A 77 -8.80 -18.40 -4.06
C ALA A 77 -8.10 -17.47 -5.05
N VAL A 78 -8.83 -16.50 -5.59
CA VAL A 78 -8.29 -15.51 -6.55
C VAL A 78 -7.38 -14.51 -5.85
N LEU A 79 -7.71 -14.15 -4.61
CA LEU A 79 -6.84 -13.30 -3.78
C LEU A 79 -5.51 -14.01 -3.48
N ASP A 80 -5.54 -15.30 -3.12
CA ASP A 80 -4.33 -16.05 -2.83
C ASP A 80 -3.39 -16.10 -4.05
N GLU A 81 -3.92 -16.34 -5.25
CA GLU A 81 -3.14 -16.30 -6.50
C GLU A 81 -2.48 -14.92 -6.74
N LEU A 82 -3.22 -13.84 -6.48
CA LEU A 82 -2.68 -12.48 -6.58
C LEU A 82 -1.56 -12.24 -5.57
N LEU A 83 -1.75 -12.64 -4.31
CA LEU A 83 -0.76 -12.47 -3.25
C LEU A 83 0.50 -13.30 -3.49
N GLN A 84 0.36 -14.52 -4.00
CA GLN A 84 1.50 -15.34 -4.41
C GLN A 84 2.26 -14.69 -5.57
N THR A 85 1.54 -14.12 -6.54
CA THR A 85 2.15 -13.36 -7.63
C THR A 85 2.90 -12.15 -7.10
N ALA A 86 2.29 -11.38 -6.18
CA ALA A 86 2.90 -10.21 -5.57
C ALA A 86 4.21 -10.57 -4.82
N ALA A 87 4.19 -11.66 -4.04
CA ALA A 87 5.38 -12.15 -3.37
C ALA A 87 6.46 -12.59 -4.36
N ALA A 88 6.07 -13.33 -5.42
CA ALA A 88 7.00 -13.85 -6.43
C ALA A 88 7.68 -12.75 -7.26
N VAL A 89 7.02 -11.61 -7.49
CA VAL A 89 7.61 -10.46 -8.19
C VAL A 89 8.34 -9.50 -7.26
N GLY A 90 8.30 -9.74 -5.93
CA GLY A 90 9.01 -8.95 -4.94
C GLY A 90 8.34 -7.62 -4.61
N MET A 91 7.01 -7.57 -4.52
CA MET A 91 6.32 -6.37 -4.02
C MET A 91 6.83 -5.98 -2.64
N ASP A 92 7.11 -4.69 -2.44
CA ASP A 92 7.72 -4.18 -1.20
C ASP A 92 6.70 -4.03 -0.07
N ALA A 93 5.40 -3.95 -0.35
CA ALA A 93 4.33 -3.95 0.64
C ALA A 93 2.94 -4.15 0.00
N CYS A 94 1.96 -4.53 0.82
CA CYS A 94 0.54 -4.49 0.48
C CYS A 94 -0.19 -3.39 1.25
N ILE A 95 -0.99 -2.58 0.55
CA ILE A 95 -1.87 -1.57 1.14
C ILE A 95 -3.26 -2.19 1.27
N VAL A 96 -3.69 -2.47 2.50
CA VAL A 96 -4.89 -3.28 2.80
C VAL A 96 -5.96 -2.48 3.52
N GLN A 97 -7.22 -2.89 3.33
CA GLN A 97 -8.38 -2.38 4.05
C GLN A 97 -9.03 -3.45 4.92
N ASP A 98 -9.19 -4.65 4.39
CA ASP A 98 -9.90 -5.77 5.02
C ASP A 98 -9.01 -6.42 6.09
N LEU A 99 -9.55 -6.57 7.31
CA LEU A 99 -8.80 -7.14 8.44
C LEU A 99 -8.50 -8.62 8.25
N GLY A 100 -9.44 -9.36 7.63
CA GLY A 100 -9.23 -10.78 7.32
C GLY A 100 -8.11 -10.95 6.29
N VAL A 101 -8.05 -10.05 5.30
CA VAL A 101 -6.96 -10.03 4.30
C VAL A 101 -5.62 -9.70 4.97
N ALA A 102 -5.59 -8.74 5.88
CA ALA A 102 -4.37 -8.41 6.63
C ALA A 102 -3.84 -9.60 7.43
N ASP A 103 -4.73 -10.26 8.18
CA ASP A 103 -4.38 -11.47 8.95
C ASP A 103 -3.91 -12.61 8.02
N TYR A 104 -4.60 -12.82 6.90
CA TYR A 104 -4.23 -13.82 5.91
C TYR A 104 -2.84 -13.58 5.33
N ILE A 105 -2.51 -12.36 4.93
CA ILE A 105 -1.18 -12.01 4.42
C ILE A 105 -0.14 -12.24 5.51
N HIS A 106 -0.39 -11.80 6.73
CA HIS A 106 0.52 -11.97 7.85
C HIS A 106 0.85 -13.44 8.16
N GLN A 107 -0.14 -14.35 7.99
CA GLN A 107 0.06 -15.77 8.19
C GLN A 107 0.74 -16.48 7.02
N ARG A 108 0.45 -16.06 5.78
CA ARG A 108 0.90 -16.75 4.56
C ARG A 108 2.21 -16.20 4.01
N ILE A 109 2.45 -14.91 4.18
CA ILE A 109 3.62 -14.18 3.67
C ILE A 109 4.11 -13.23 4.76
N PRO A 110 4.63 -13.75 5.88
CA PRO A 110 4.97 -12.94 7.06
C PRO A 110 6.04 -11.87 6.80
N GLU A 111 6.82 -12.02 5.73
CA GLU A 111 7.80 -11.02 5.28
C GLU A 111 7.20 -9.87 4.49
N MET A 112 5.92 -9.96 4.05
CA MET A 112 5.24 -8.90 3.30
C MET A 112 4.81 -7.77 4.24
N PRO A 113 5.37 -6.57 4.15
CA PRO A 113 4.95 -5.44 4.96
C PRO A 113 3.49 -5.05 4.67
N LEU A 114 2.73 -4.74 5.72
CA LEU A 114 1.35 -4.29 5.62
C LEU A 114 1.25 -2.79 5.87
N HIS A 115 0.60 -2.09 4.96
CA HIS A 115 0.23 -0.69 5.10
C HIS A 115 -1.28 -0.57 5.24
N ALA A 116 -1.74 0.10 6.29
CA ALA A 116 -3.17 0.35 6.49
C ALA A 116 -3.66 1.39 5.48
N SER A 117 -4.64 1.01 4.65
CA SER A 117 -5.25 1.92 3.67
C SER A 117 -6.01 3.07 4.35
N THR A 118 -6.16 4.22 3.68
CA THR A 118 -7.12 5.26 4.07
C THR A 118 -8.54 4.72 4.29
N GLN A 119 -8.89 3.65 3.61
CA GLN A 119 -10.21 3.01 3.72
C GLN A 119 -10.41 2.24 5.02
N MET A 120 -9.35 1.97 5.79
CA MET A 120 -9.46 1.50 7.18
C MET A 120 -9.94 2.60 8.14
N THR A 121 -10.01 3.85 7.67
CA THR A 121 -10.54 5.00 8.43
C THR A 121 -9.83 5.21 9.77
N ILE A 122 -8.51 5.04 9.79
CA ILE A 122 -7.70 5.30 10.98
C ILE A 122 -7.57 6.81 11.15
N CYS A 123 -8.23 7.35 12.18
CA CYS A 123 -8.32 8.78 12.46
C CYS A 123 -7.90 9.14 13.91
N SER A 124 -7.27 8.23 14.63
CA SER A 124 -6.89 8.47 16.03
C SER A 124 -5.61 7.72 16.42
N PRO A 125 -4.90 8.18 17.47
CA PRO A 125 -3.78 7.45 18.05
C PRO A 125 -4.13 6.01 18.46
N SER A 126 -5.32 5.79 19.01
CA SER A 126 -5.78 4.44 19.40
C SER A 126 -5.90 3.51 18.21
N GLY A 127 -6.45 3.99 17.08
CA GLY A 127 -6.51 3.20 15.84
C GLY A 127 -5.13 2.89 15.27
N ALA A 128 -4.20 3.84 15.35
CA ALA A 128 -2.83 3.62 14.90
C ALA A 128 -2.05 2.65 15.81
N ILE A 129 -2.27 2.71 17.14
CA ILE A 129 -1.72 1.72 18.08
C ILE A 129 -2.25 0.33 17.76
N TRP A 130 -3.57 0.21 17.54
CA TRP A 130 -4.18 -1.06 17.16
C TRP A 130 -3.55 -1.62 15.88
N ALA A 131 -3.39 -0.79 14.83
CA ALA A 131 -2.75 -1.22 13.59
C ALA A 131 -1.32 -1.72 13.82
N LYS A 132 -0.53 -1.01 14.64
CA LYS A 132 0.82 -1.42 15.00
C LYS A 132 0.86 -2.78 15.71
N GLU A 133 -0.04 -3.01 16.67
CA GLU A 133 -0.15 -4.27 17.41
C GLU A 133 -0.59 -5.43 16.51
N HIS A 134 -1.26 -5.13 15.36
CA HIS A 134 -1.70 -6.12 14.37
C HIS A 134 -0.78 -6.22 13.16
N GLY A 135 0.49 -5.81 13.30
CA GLY A 135 1.53 -6.07 12.30
C GLY A 135 1.60 -5.08 11.15
N PHE A 136 0.80 -3.99 11.19
CA PHE A 136 0.97 -2.94 10.20
C PHE A 136 2.24 -2.13 10.47
N SER A 137 3.06 -1.96 9.44
CA SER A 137 4.29 -1.16 9.49
C SER A 137 4.04 0.31 9.18
N ARG A 138 2.94 0.62 8.48
CA ARG A 138 2.59 1.96 8.02
C ARG A 138 1.09 2.19 8.05
N VAL A 139 0.67 3.43 8.29
CA VAL A 139 -0.73 3.85 8.26
C VAL A 139 -0.92 5.01 7.28
N VAL A 140 -1.88 4.89 6.36
CA VAL A 140 -2.37 6.01 5.57
C VAL A 140 -3.57 6.60 6.31
N VAL A 141 -3.36 7.71 6.98
CA VAL A 141 -4.36 8.32 7.86
C VAL A 141 -5.57 8.87 7.10
N ALA A 142 -6.71 8.97 7.79
CA ALA A 142 -7.92 9.52 7.22
C ALA A 142 -7.73 10.99 6.80
N ARG A 143 -8.40 11.38 5.72
CA ARG A 143 -8.24 12.74 5.12
C ARG A 143 -8.79 13.86 5.99
N GLU A 144 -9.68 13.51 6.89
CA GLU A 144 -10.40 14.40 7.80
C GLU A 144 -9.56 14.85 9.00
N MET A 145 -8.40 14.24 9.19
CA MET A 145 -7.54 14.53 10.34
C MET A 145 -6.90 15.92 10.24
N THR A 146 -6.92 16.60 11.36
CA THR A 146 -6.19 17.86 11.55
C THR A 146 -4.69 17.60 11.72
N ARG A 147 -3.88 18.65 11.52
CA ARG A 147 -2.43 18.58 11.71
C ARG A 147 -2.04 18.10 13.11
N SER A 148 -2.76 18.52 14.15
CA SER A 148 -2.48 18.11 15.53
C SER A 148 -2.75 16.63 15.77
N GLU A 149 -3.82 16.09 15.19
CA GLU A 149 -4.15 14.66 15.26
C GLU A 149 -3.12 13.82 14.50
N ILE A 150 -2.69 14.27 13.32
CA ILE A 150 -1.62 13.63 12.55
C ILE A 150 -0.33 13.60 13.37
N GLN A 151 0.06 14.72 14.01
CA GLN A 151 1.24 14.76 14.87
C GLN A 151 1.16 13.78 16.06
N ALA A 152 -0.05 13.58 16.60
CA ALA A 152 -0.26 12.60 17.68
C ALA A 152 -0.11 11.15 17.19
N VAL A 153 -0.52 10.85 15.96
CA VAL A 153 -0.28 9.53 15.34
C VAL A 153 1.20 9.33 15.04
N CYS A 154 1.90 10.32 14.48
CA CYS A 154 3.34 10.27 14.23
C CYS A 154 4.15 9.94 15.51
N ALA A 155 3.71 10.43 16.66
CA ALA A 155 4.39 10.21 17.94
C ALA A 155 4.38 8.73 18.41
N ILE A 156 3.53 7.88 17.81
CA ILE A 156 3.43 6.44 18.12
C ILE A 156 4.61 5.66 17.53
N GLY A 157 5.34 6.24 16.54
CA GLY A 157 6.49 5.62 15.90
C GLY A 157 6.08 4.52 14.88
N LEU A 158 4.91 4.64 14.27
CA LEU A 158 4.56 4.01 13.01
C LEU A 158 4.97 4.93 11.87
N GLU A 159 5.34 4.37 10.72
CA GLU A 159 5.44 5.16 9.50
C GLU A 159 4.06 5.67 9.11
N GLU A 160 3.98 6.94 8.76
CA GLU A 160 2.74 7.59 8.39
C GLU A 160 2.83 8.12 6.97
N ILE A 161 1.73 7.95 6.22
CA ILE A 161 1.53 8.65 4.96
C ILE A 161 0.44 9.67 5.17
N GLY A 162 0.83 10.94 5.28
CA GLY A 162 -0.07 12.06 5.17
C GLY A 162 -0.24 12.49 3.71
N ARG A 163 -1.45 12.91 3.34
CA ARG A 163 -1.68 13.51 2.03
C ARG A 163 -1.07 14.92 1.99
N ALA A 164 -0.21 15.19 1.01
CA ALA A 164 0.16 16.57 0.70
C ALA A 164 -1.10 17.32 0.23
N HIS A 165 -1.49 18.35 0.98
CA HIS A 165 -2.47 19.33 0.52
C HIS A 165 -1.69 20.38 -0.27
N VAL A 166 -1.97 20.46 -1.55
CA VAL A 166 -1.55 21.56 -2.42
C VAL A 166 -2.59 22.66 -2.32
#